data_c064691fc9a83510d402c5b6af794e35
#
_entry.id   c064691fc9a83510d402c5b6af794e35
#
_cell.length_a   1.000
_cell.length_b   1.000
_cell.length_c   1.000
_cell.angle_alpha   90.00
_cell.angle_beta   90.00
_cell.angle_gamma   90.00
#
_symmetry.space_group_name_H-M   'P 1'
#
loop_
_entity.id
_entity.type
_entity.pdbx_description
1 polymer ?
#
loop_
_entity_poly.entity_id
_entity_poly.type
_entity_poly.pdbx_seq_one_letter_code
_entity_poly.pdbx_strand_id
1 'polypeptide(L)'
;MELLLQDFPVVTEINVAWGEMDALQHINNVVYFRYFETARIEYFNKINLMDEIKRNQIGPVLSETQCRYRIPVTFPDTLLIGSRVSEVGEDRFTMEYQVVSKKMGKVTTTGSATVVMFDFKNQSKAQLDVCSSDLGLGIFFINTL
;
A
#
# COMPACT_ATOMS: atom_id res chain seq x y z
N MET A 1 -18.44 -2.30 8.22
CA MET A 1 -17.04 -2.32 7.76
C MET A 1 -16.88 -1.95 6.30
N GLU A 2 -17.79 -2.39 5.45
CA GLU A 2 -17.71 -2.03 4.03
C GLU A 2 -17.70 -0.51 3.79
N LEU A 3 -18.49 0.23 4.56
CA LEU A 3 -18.55 1.69 4.45
C LEU A 3 -17.21 2.37 4.80
N LEU A 4 -16.43 1.76 5.70
CA LEU A 4 -15.15 2.34 6.12
C LEU A 4 -14.07 2.21 5.04
N LEU A 5 -14.26 1.30 4.08
CA LEU A 5 -13.28 1.02 3.03
C LEU A 5 -13.83 1.23 1.62
N GLN A 6 -14.98 1.88 1.49
CA GLN A 6 -15.63 2.03 0.18
C GLN A 6 -14.83 2.85 -0.82
N ASP A 7 -13.96 3.74 -0.33
CA ASP A 7 -13.13 4.60 -1.17
C ASP A 7 -11.79 3.94 -1.55
N PHE A 8 -11.59 2.68 -1.14
CA PHE A 8 -10.35 1.96 -1.39
C PHE A 8 -10.58 0.85 -2.40
N PRO A 9 -10.00 0.94 -3.60
CA PRO A 9 -10.24 -0.03 -4.67
C PRO A 9 -9.68 -1.42 -4.38
N VAL A 10 -8.69 -1.51 -3.50
CA VAL A 10 -8.11 -2.79 -3.11
C VAL A 10 -8.15 -2.92 -1.60
N VAL A 11 -8.66 -4.06 -1.12
CA VAL A 11 -8.69 -4.38 0.30
C VAL A 11 -7.96 -5.69 0.51
N THR A 12 -6.96 -5.66 1.40
CA THR A 12 -6.14 -6.82 1.73
C THR A 12 -6.51 -7.29 3.13
N GLU A 13 -6.80 -8.58 3.26
CA GLU A 13 -7.12 -9.17 4.56
C GLU A 13 -5.87 -9.78 5.16
N ILE A 14 -5.56 -9.43 6.40
CA ILE A 14 -4.39 -9.93 7.12
C ILE A 14 -4.82 -10.42 8.50
N ASN A 15 -4.49 -11.66 8.81
CA ASN A 15 -4.66 -12.22 10.15
C ASN A 15 -3.46 -11.81 11.00
N VAL A 16 -3.73 -11.20 12.14
CA VAL A 16 -2.68 -10.83 13.09
C VAL A 16 -2.03 -12.09 13.64
N ALA A 17 -0.72 -12.11 13.72
CA ALA A 17 0.03 -13.22 14.30
C ALA A 17 0.42 -12.89 15.75
N TRP A 18 0.37 -13.91 16.61
CA TRP A 18 0.72 -13.73 18.01
C TRP A 18 2.14 -13.18 18.18
N GLY A 19 3.08 -13.65 17.36
CA GLY A 19 4.49 -13.21 17.43
C GLY A 19 4.73 -11.78 17.01
N GLU A 20 3.69 -11.08 16.52
CA GLU A 20 3.79 -9.67 16.13
C GLU A 20 3.50 -8.70 17.27
N MET A 21 3.14 -9.24 18.44
CA MET A 21 2.85 -8.44 19.62
C MET A 21 4.14 -7.92 20.28
N ASP A 22 4.07 -6.69 20.78
CA ASP A 22 5.15 -6.13 21.59
C ASP A 22 4.97 -6.48 23.07
N ALA A 23 5.80 -5.88 23.94
CA ALA A 23 5.78 -6.15 25.38
C ALA A 23 4.48 -5.72 26.04
N LEU A 24 3.72 -4.82 25.44
CA LEU A 24 2.41 -4.36 25.94
C LEU A 24 1.26 -5.15 25.33
N GLN A 25 1.56 -6.21 24.58
CA GLN A 25 0.61 -7.09 23.92
C GLN A 25 -0.24 -6.41 22.85
N HIS A 26 0.32 -5.42 22.21
CA HIS A 26 -0.25 -4.77 21.02
C HIS A 26 0.61 -5.08 19.81
N ILE A 27 0.04 -4.99 18.62
CA ILE A 27 0.84 -5.10 17.40
C ILE A 27 1.98 -4.10 17.49
N ASN A 28 3.20 -4.59 17.31
CA ASN A 28 4.38 -3.73 17.28
C ASN A 28 4.24 -2.71 16.14
N ASN A 29 4.52 -1.46 16.43
CA ASN A 29 4.36 -0.36 15.48
C ASN A 29 5.09 -0.61 14.16
N VAL A 30 6.24 -1.27 14.18
CA VAL A 30 7.02 -1.59 12.97
C VAL A 30 6.28 -2.56 12.05
N VAL A 31 5.49 -3.45 12.60
CA VAL A 31 4.77 -4.48 11.84
C VAL A 31 3.76 -3.85 10.87
N TYR A 32 3.19 -2.70 11.18
CA TYR A 32 2.25 -2.03 10.30
C TYR A 32 2.86 -1.67 8.95
N PHE A 33 4.14 -1.34 8.89
CA PHE A 33 4.82 -1.06 7.63
C PHE A 33 4.90 -2.32 6.77
N ARG A 34 5.05 -3.48 7.39
CA ARG A 34 5.00 -4.77 6.67
C ARG A 34 3.60 -5.05 6.14
N TYR A 35 2.57 -4.74 6.91
CA TYR A 35 1.19 -4.87 6.45
C TYR A 35 0.93 -3.97 5.24
N PHE A 36 1.42 -2.75 5.28
CA PHE A 36 1.28 -1.82 4.15
C PHE A 36 2.03 -2.32 2.92
N GLU A 37 3.19 -2.92 3.10
CA GLU A 37 3.92 -3.54 2.00
C GLU A 37 3.11 -4.67 1.36
N THR A 38 2.53 -5.52 2.17
CA THR A 38 1.67 -6.61 1.67
C THR A 38 0.49 -6.06 0.89
N ALA A 39 -0.16 -5.04 1.41
CA ALA A 39 -1.29 -4.39 0.73
C ALA A 39 -0.85 -3.73 -0.58
N ARG A 40 0.30 -3.09 -0.58
CA ARG A 40 0.88 -2.43 -1.76
C ARG A 40 1.19 -3.44 -2.85
N ILE A 41 1.78 -4.58 -2.50
CA ILE A 41 2.07 -5.65 -3.46
C ILE A 41 0.78 -6.20 -4.07
N GLU A 42 -0.25 -6.38 -3.27
CA GLU A 42 -1.55 -6.83 -3.79
C GLU A 42 -2.15 -5.80 -4.75
N TYR A 43 -2.04 -4.52 -4.41
CA TYR A 43 -2.47 -3.44 -5.30
C TYR A 43 -1.72 -3.50 -6.63
N PHE A 44 -0.39 -3.63 -6.58
CA PHE A 44 0.44 -3.70 -7.79
C PHE A 44 0.11 -4.92 -8.65
N ASN A 45 -0.20 -6.04 -8.03
CA ASN A 45 -0.61 -7.23 -8.77
C ASN A 45 -1.93 -6.99 -9.51
N LYS A 46 -2.86 -6.28 -8.91
CA LYS A 46 -4.15 -6.02 -9.54
C LYS A 46 -4.08 -5.07 -10.73
N ILE A 47 -3.12 -4.19 -10.76
CA ILE A 47 -2.91 -3.28 -11.90
C ILE A 47 -1.84 -3.82 -12.87
N ASN A 48 -1.39 -5.05 -12.69
CA ASN A 48 -0.36 -5.70 -13.50
C ASN A 48 0.99 -4.98 -13.49
N LEU A 49 1.26 -4.21 -12.45
CA LEU A 49 2.50 -3.46 -12.33
C LEU A 49 3.70 -4.40 -12.20
N MET A 50 3.52 -5.52 -11.50
CA MET A 50 4.62 -6.48 -11.30
C MET A 50 5.11 -7.07 -12.62
N ASP A 51 4.21 -7.30 -13.58
CA ASP A 51 4.60 -7.79 -14.90
C ASP A 51 5.37 -6.73 -15.69
N GLU A 52 4.95 -5.48 -15.58
CA GLU A 52 5.65 -4.35 -16.21
C GLU A 52 7.06 -4.18 -15.64
N ILE A 53 7.22 -4.37 -14.34
CA ILE A 53 8.53 -4.32 -13.69
C ILE A 53 9.47 -5.36 -14.28
N LYS A 54 8.98 -6.59 -14.47
CA LYS A 54 9.78 -7.68 -15.02
C LYS A 54 10.20 -7.43 -16.47
N ARG A 55 9.29 -6.82 -17.26
CA ARG A 55 9.56 -6.58 -18.69
C ARG A 55 10.50 -5.40 -18.91
N ASN A 56 10.33 -4.33 -18.15
CA ASN A 56 11.00 -3.06 -18.43
C ASN A 56 12.12 -2.73 -17.45
N GLN A 57 12.29 -3.52 -16.38
CA GLN A 57 13.24 -3.25 -15.31
C GLN A 57 13.02 -1.87 -14.67
N ILE A 58 11.78 -1.42 -14.69
CA ILE A 58 11.34 -0.19 -14.03
C ILE A 58 10.46 -0.62 -12.86
N GLY A 59 10.79 -0.18 -11.67
CA GLY A 59 10.07 -0.62 -10.49
C GLY A 59 9.86 0.47 -9.46
N PRO A 60 8.94 0.21 -8.53
CA PRO A 60 8.67 1.15 -7.46
C PRO A 60 9.75 1.09 -6.38
N VAL A 61 10.21 2.24 -5.96
CA VAL A 61 11.12 2.39 -4.83
C VAL A 61 10.45 3.31 -3.82
N LEU A 62 10.40 2.87 -2.58
CA LEU A 62 9.78 3.63 -1.51
C LEU A 62 10.69 4.77 -1.09
N SER A 63 10.22 6.00 -1.18
CA SER A 63 11.00 7.17 -0.74
C SER A 63 10.59 7.64 0.63
N GLU A 64 9.33 7.45 1.00
CA GLU A 64 8.82 7.88 2.29
C GLU A 64 7.63 7.00 2.68
N THR A 65 7.53 6.71 3.97
CA THR A 65 6.38 5.99 4.51
C THR A 65 6.03 6.57 5.87
N GLN A 66 4.74 6.65 6.14
CA GLN A 66 4.20 7.19 7.38
C GLN A 66 3.11 6.27 7.92
N CYS A 67 3.00 6.24 9.24
CA CYS A 67 1.96 5.48 9.91
C CYS A 67 1.44 6.28 11.09
N ARG A 68 0.12 6.37 11.20
CA ARG A 68 -0.53 7.02 12.34
C ARG A 68 -1.32 5.97 13.10
N TYR A 69 -0.97 5.80 14.36
CA TYR A 69 -1.57 4.80 15.25
C TYR A 69 -2.67 5.48 16.07
N ARG A 70 -3.91 5.02 15.90
CA ARG A 70 -5.07 5.62 16.58
C ARG A 70 -5.59 4.73 17.69
N ILE A 71 -5.72 3.42 17.43
CA ILE A 71 -6.23 2.45 18.39
C ILE A 71 -5.29 1.25 18.36
N PRO A 72 -4.77 0.82 19.51
CA PRO A 72 -3.93 -0.38 19.56
C PRO A 72 -4.74 -1.62 19.23
N VAL A 73 -4.12 -2.55 18.52
CA VAL A 73 -4.74 -3.83 18.12
C VAL A 73 -4.01 -4.95 18.84
N THR A 74 -4.78 -5.91 19.33
CA THR A 74 -4.28 -7.08 20.06
C THR A 74 -4.69 -8.35 19.34
N PHE A 75 -3.79 -9.35 19.35
CA PHE A 75 -4.10 -10.70 18.90
C PHE A 75 -5.16 -11.34 19.81
N PRO A 76 -6.14 -12.10 19.29
CA PRO A 76 -6.36 -12.37 17.88
C PRO A 76 -7.25 -11.31 17.20
N ASP A 77 -6.96 -11.03 15.96
CA ASP A 77 -7.79 -10.12 15.15
C ASP A 77 -7.48 -10.38 13.68
N THR A 78 -8.39 -9.96 12.84
CA THR A 78 -8.20 -9.90 11.40
C THR A 78 -8.34 -8.45 10.96
N LEU A 79 -7.36 -7.98 10.20
CA LEU A 79 -7.33 -6.60 9.73
C LEU A 79 -7.69 -6.55 8.25
N LEU A 80 -8.47 -5.55 7.89
CA LEU A 80 -8.74 -5.21 6.49
C LEU A 80 -7.98 -3.94 6.18
N ILE A 81 -7.08 -4.01 5.20
CA ILE A 81 -6.26 -2.87 4.82
C ILE A 81 -6.68 -2.39 3.43
N GLY A 82 -7.34 -1.25 3.40
CA GLY A 82 -7.66 -0.57 2.15
C GLY A 82 -6.43 0.16 1.64
N SER A 83 -6.20 0.07 0.34
CA SER A 83 -5.12 0.81 -0.32
C SER A 83 -5.64 1.50 -1.57
N ARG A 84 -5.11 2.68 -1.81
CA ARG A 84 -5.44 3.48 -2.98
C ARG A 84 -4.29 4.41 -3.35
N VAL A 85 -4.29 4.85 -4.59
CA VAL A 85 -3.40 5.93 -5.03
C VAL A 85 -4.17 7.23 -4.86
N SER A 86 -3.61 8.16 -4.08
CA SER A 86 -4.26 9.44 -3.80
C SER A 86 -3.73 10.58 -4.65
N GLU A 87 -2.50 10.47 -5.11
CA GLU A 87 -1.84 11.54 -5.86
C GLU A 87 -0.82 10.96 -6.81
N VAL A 88 -0.72 11.52 -8.02
CA VAL A 88 0.23 11.05 -9.03
C VAL A 88 1.04 12.24 -9.55
N GLY A 89 2.37 12.11 -9.51
CA GLY A 89 3.30 13.05 -10.10
C GLY A 89 3.96 12.50 -11.36
N GLU A 90 5.00 13.15 -11.82
CA GLU A 90 5.69 12.76 -13.06
C GLU A 90 6.44 11.43 -12.91
N ASP A 91 7.12 11.24 -11.78
CA ASP A 91 7.98 10.08 -11.53
C ASP A 91 7.57 9.33 -10.26
N ARG A 92 6.48 9.72 -9.61
CA ARG A 92 6.08 9.16 -8.33
C ARG A 92 4.58 9.21 -8.13
N PHE A 93 4.12 8.44 -7.18
CA PHE A 93 2.73 8.50 -6.72
C PHE A 93 2.68 8.29 -5.21
N THR A 94 1.60 8.77 -4.62
CA THR A 94 1.34 8.58 -3.20
C THR A 94 0.24 7.56 -3.02
N MET A 95 0.48 6.61 -2.14
CA MET A 95 -0.53 5.64 -1.72
C MET A 95 -1.00 5.97 -0.32
N GLU A 96 -2.27 5.71 -0.07
CA GLU A 96 -2.86 5.82 1.25
C GLU A 96 -3.41 4.47 1.68
N TYR A 97 -3.29 4.19 2.97
CA TYR A 97 -3.75 2.95 3.58
C TYR A 97 -4.66 3.25 4.75
N GLN A 98 -5.67 2.41 4.92
CA GLN A 98 -6.55 2.49 6.06
C GLN A 98 -6.77 1.10 6.61
N VAL A 99 -6.50 0.92 7.90
CA VAL A 99 -6.60 -0.36 8.58
C VAL A 99 -7.87 -0.39 9.41
N VAL A 100 -8.70 -1.39 9.15
CA VAL A 100 -9.93 -1.63 9.91
C VAL A 100 -9.80 -2.95 10.65
N SER A 101 -10.04 -2.92 11.96
CA SER A 101 -10.11 -4.12 12.78
C SER A 101 -11.47 -4.78 12.61
N LYS A 102 -11.51 -6.03 12.22
CA LYS A 102 -12.78 -6.77 12.17
C LYS A 102 -13.38 -6.93 13.56
N LYS A 103 -12.54 -7.17 14.55
CA LYS A 103 -12.97 -7.37 15.94
C LYS A 103 -13.65 -6.13 16.51
N MET A 104 -13.08 -4.96 16.25
CA MET A 104 -13.59 -3.70 16.78
C MET A 104 -14.59 -3.00 15.84
N GLY A 105 -14.56 -3.31 14.55
CA GLY A 105 -15.38 -2.62 13.56
C GLY A 105 -15.00 -1.15 13.38
N LYS A 106 -13.73 -0.81 13.58
CA LYS A 106 -13.25 0.58 13.57
C LYS A 106 -11.95 0.70 12.81
N VAL A 107 -11.71 1.91 12.30
CA VAL A 107 -10.41 2.29 11.76
C VAL A 107 -9.44 2.43 12.93
N THR A 108 -8.37 1.65 12.90
CA THR A 108 -7.38 1.64 13.98
C THR A 108 -6.10 2.37 13.63
N THR A 109 -5.78 2.40 12.34
CA THR A 109 -4.47 2.89 11.87
C THR A 109 -4.64 3.43 10.45
N THR A 110 -3.90 4.48 10.15
CA THR A 110 -3.82 5.01 8.79
C THR A 110 -2.35 5.16 8.41
N GLY A 111 -2.09 5.15 7.12
CA GLY A 111 -0.72 5.30 6.63
C GLY A 111 -0.67 5.84 5.23
N SER A 112 0.53 6.19 4.82
CA SER A 112 0.80 6.65 3.47
C SER A 112 2.21 6.27 3.06
N ALA A 113 2.44 6.24 1.77
CA ALA A 113 3.75 5.97 1.20
C ALA A 113 3.91 6.76 -0.09
N THR A 114 5.09 7.33 -0.27
CA THR A 114 5.48 7.92 -1.55
C THR A 114 6.35 6.92 -2.29
N VAL A 115 5.92 6.54 -3.47
CA VAL A 115 6.57 5.55 -4.31
C VAL A 115 7.13 6.25 -5.53
N VAL A 116 8.43 6.12 -5.74
CA VAL A 116 9.14 6.70 -6.89
C VAL A 116 9.40 5.58 -7.87
N MET A 117 9.09 5.82 -9.13
CA MET A 117 9.41 4.87 -10.19
C MET A 117 10.87 5.03 -10.59
N PHE A 118 11.57 3.92 -10.63
CA PHE A 118 13.00 3.90 -10.88
C PHE A 118 13.32 2.92 -12.00
N ASP A 119 14.14 3.39 -12.95
CA ASP A 119 14.66 2.58 -14.04
C ASP A 119 15.99 1.97 -13.59
N PHE A 120 15.96 0.69 -13.25
CA PHE A 120 17.15 -0.01 -12.74
C PHE A 120 18.19 -0.26 -13.82
N LYS A 121 17.76 -0.28 -15.08
CA LYS A 121 18.69 -0.47 -16.20
C LYS A 121 19.51 0.79 -16.44
N ASN A 122 18.89 1.96 -16.41
CA ASN A 122 19.53 3.25 -16.67
C ASN A 122 19.90 3.99 -15.38
N GLN A 123 19.53 3.45 -14.24
CA GLN A 123 19.75 4.03 -12.91
C GLN A 123 19.26 5.47 -12.80
N SER A 124 18.03 5.70 -13.26
CA SER A 124 17.40 7.00 -13.25
C SER A 124 15.92 6.85 -12.89
N LYS A 125 15.28 7.97 -12.52
CA LYS A 125 13.85 7.97 -12.27
C LYS A 125 13.09 7.75 -13.56
N ALA A 126 11.99 6.99 -13.45
CA ALA A 126 11.12 6.71 -14.58
C ALA A 126 9.88 7.60 -14.51
N GLN A 127 9.33 7.92 -15.68
CA GLN A 127 8.09 8.66 -15.74
C GLN A 127 6.90 7.74 -15.59
N LEU A 128 5.81 8.30 -15.10
CA LEU A 128 4.53 7.62 -14.96
C LEU A 128 3.54 8.18 -15.96
N ASP A 129 2.72 7.30 -16.50
CA ASP A 129 1.51 7.70 -17.19
C ASP A 129 0.31 7.28 -16.36
N VAL A 130 -0.71 8.11 -16.32
CA VAL A 130 -1.93 7.83 -15.57
C VAL A 130 -3.02 7.50 -16.56
N CYS A 131 -3.53 6.31 -16.49
CA CYS A 131 -4.73 5.94 -17.21
C CYS A 131 -5.93 6.14 -16.29
N SER A 132 -6.93 6.85 -16.75
CA SER A 132 -8.21 6.93 -16.07
C SER A 132 -8.96 5.63 -16.36
N SER A 133 -8.76 4.62 -15.54
CA SER A 133 -9.60 3.43 -15.59
C SER A 133 -10.82 3.64 -14.72
N ASP A 134 -11.91 2.98 -15.05
CA ASP A 134 -13.16 3.04 -14.28
C ASP A 134 -12.98 2.58 -12.84
N LEU A 135 -11.88 1.90 -12.55
CA LEU A 135 -11.58 1.38 -11.22
C LEU A 135 -10.56 2.24 -10.47
N GLY A 136 -10.05 3.32 -11.06
CA GLY A 136 -9.00 4.13 -10.46
C GLY A 136 -7.69 3.40 -10.28
N LEU A 137 -7.44 2.35 -11.07
CA LEU A 137 -6.27 1.49 -10.94
C LEU A 137 -5.23 1.73 -12.03
N GLY A 138 -5.37 2.77 -12.83
CA GLY A 138 -4.63 2.92 -14.07
C GLY A 138 -3.32 3.67 -13.95
N ILE A 139 -2.28 3.06 -13.43
CA ILE A 139 -0.92 3.61 -13.50
C ILE A 139 -0.12 2.77 -14.47
N PHE A 140 0.44 3.41 -15.48
CA PHE A 140 1.27 2.76 -16.48
C PHE A 140 2.64 3.41 -16.53
N PHE A 141 3.63 2.62 -17.00
CA PHE A 141 4.95 3.15 -17.27
C PHE A 141 5.02 3.73 -18.67
N ILE A 142 5.65 4.88 -18.76
CA ILE A 142 6.17 5.35 -20.04
C ILE A 142 7.63 4.96 -20.08
N ASN A 143 8.10 4.50 -21.23
CA ASN A 143 9.51 4.24 -21.40
C ASN A 143 10.31 5.51 -21.17
N THR A 144 11.17 5.45 -20.22
CA THR A 144 12.12 6.53 -19.99
C THR A 144 13.39 6.26 -20.75
N LEU A 145 13.86 7.26 -21.32
CA LEU A 145 15.14 7.20 -21.98
C LEU A 145 16.21 7.79 -21.10
#